data_7b24aaad7fc8c5f0b89fb31a93303414
#
_entry.id   7b24aaad7fc8c5f0b89fb31a93303414
#
_cell.length_a   1.000
_cell.length_b   1.000
_cell.length_c   1.000
_cell.angle_alpha   90.00
_cell.angle_beta   90.00
_cell.angle_gamma   90.00
#
_symmetry.space_group_name_H-M   'P 1'
#
loop_
_entity.id
_entity.type
_entity.pdbx_description
1 polymer ?
#
loop_
_entity_poly.entity_id
_entity_poly.type
_entity_poly.pdbx_seq_one_letter_code
_entity_poly.pdbx_strand_id
1 'polypeptide(L)'
;MQLTRRSLAVAALALAALPAAAQTPIKFQLDWRFEGPAALFLASDAKGYYKAAGLNVTIDAGNGSGGTVQRVASGTYDMGFADLAALMEFHANNPDAPNKPVAVMMVYNNTPAAVLALKKSGIAKPADLSGKKLGAPVFDAGRRGFPIFAKANNVQNVTWTSMDPPLRETMLARGEVDAITGFSFTSLLNLEARNVKAQDVVILPYS
;
A
#
# COMPACT_ATOMS: atom_id res chain seq x y z
N MET A 1 17.15 -52.89 38.44
CA MET A 1 15.95 -52.36 37.81
C MET A 1 15.67 -50.86 38.07
N GLN A 2 16.42 -50.18 38.92
CA GLN A 2 16.24 -48.72 39.19
C GLN A 2 17.03 -47.81 38.24
N LEU A 3 18.09 -48.30 37.57
CA LEU A 3 18.89 -47.53 36.62
C LEU A 3 18.10 -47.18 35.32
N THR A 4 17.23 -48.06 34.85
CA THR A 4 16.46 -47.88 33.62
C THR A 4 15.37 -46.80 33.73
N ARG A 5 14.79 -46.62 34.92
CA ARG A 5 13.79 -45.55 35.14
C ARG A 5 14.41 -44.14 35.19
N ARG A 6 15.62 -44.03 35.76
CA ARG A 6 16.36 -42.76 35.80
C ARG A 6 16.86 -42.36 34.41
N SER A 7 17.35 -43.34 33.62
CA SER A 7 17.80 -43.10 32.24
C SER A 7 16.66 -42.69 31.32
N LEU A 8 15.47 -43.28 31.46
CA LEU A 8 14.26 -42.87 30.72
C LEU A 8 13.77 -41.48 31.12
N ALA A 9 13.83 -41.11 32.39
CA ALA A 9 13.45 -39.77 32.85
C ALA A 9 14.41 -38.69 32.34
N VAL A 10 15.71 -38.95 32.29
CA VAL A 10 16.73 -38.04 31.75
C VAL A 10 16.58 -37.89 30.23
N ALA A 11 16.27 -38.97 29.50
CA ALA A 11 16.01 -38.92 28.07
C ALA A 11 14.73 -38.16 27.75
N ALA A 12 13.67 -38.31 28.56
CA ALA A 12 12.42 -37.55 28.40
C ALA A 12 12.59 -36.03 28.68
N LEU A 13 13.42 -35.67 29.69
CA LEU A 13 13.75 -34.27 29.94
C LEU A 13 14.64 -33.66 28.82
N ALA A 14 15.54 -34.43 28.24
CA ALA A 14 16.41 -33.97 27.15
C ALA A 14 15.60 -33.74 25.85
N LEU A 15 14.53 -34.52 25.59
CA LEU A 15 13.62 -34.27 24.47
C LEU A 15 12.72 -33.05 24.70
N ALA A 16 12.36 -32.72 25.94
CA ALA A 16 11.57 -31.53 26.28
C ALA A 16 12.38 -30.20 26.21
N ALA A 17 13.71 -30.30 26.15
CA ALA A 17 14.61 -29.15 26.05
C ALA A 17 15.00 -28.78 24.61
N LEU A 18 14.31 -29.29 23.60
CA LEU A 18 14.45 -28.76 22.22
C LEU A 18 14.04 -27.30 22.26
N PRO A 19 14.93 -26.35 21.90
CA PRO A 19 14.54 -24.96 21.85
C PRO A 19 13.36 -24.83 20.87
N ALA A 20 12.20 -24.43 21.36
CA ALA A 20 11.13 -23.97 20.48
C ALA A 20 11.77 -22.86 19.65
N ALA A 21 12.02 -23.10 18.37
CA ALA A 21 12.58 -22.10 17.48
C ALA A 21 11.66 -20.88 17.54
N ALA A 22 12.08 -19.84 18.26
CA ALA A 22 11.32 -18.61 18.36
C ALA A 22 11.17 -18.05 16.96
N GLN A 23 9.93 -17.76 16.55
CA GLN A 23 9.67 -17.16 15.27
C GLN A 23 10.28 -15.76 15.22
N THR A 24 10.89 -15.39 14.08
CA THR A 24 11.40 -14.03 13.86
C THR A 24 10.22 -13.07 13.72
N PRO A 25 10.09 -12.08 14.62
CA PRO A 25 9.03 -11.10 14.49
C PRO A 25 9.33 -10.16 13.32
N ILE A 26 8.33 -9.88 12.49
CA ILE A 26 8.37 -8.92 11.37
C ILE A 26 7.16 -8.01 11.45
N LYS A 27 7.40 -6.70 11.53
CA LYS A 27 6.37 -5.67 11.39
C LYS A 27 6.31 -5.22 9.94
N PHE A 28 5.20 -5.50 9.26
CA PHE A 28 4.98 -5.18 7.86
C PHE A 28 3.92 -4.08 7.71
N GLN A 29 4.27 -3.01 7.01
CA GLN A 29 3.35 -1.90 6.72
C GLN A 29 2.82 -2.00 5.31
N LEU A 30 1.48 -2.06 5.14
CA LEU A 30 0.85 -1.81 3.84
C LEU A 30 0.90 -0.32 3.49
N ASP A 31 0.81 0.00 2.23
CA ASP A 31 0.67 1.38 1.76
C ASP A 31 -0.78 1.88 1.83
N TRP A 32 -1.73 0.97 1.98
CA TRP A 32 -3.14 1.28 1.95
C TRP A 32 -3.94 0.45 2.96
N ARG A 33 -5.25 0.64 2.94
CA ARG A 33 -6.20 -0.10 3.76
C ARG A 33 -6.23 -1.59 3.39
N PHE A 34 -6.85 -2.39 4.25
CA PHE A 34 -7.15 -3.78 3.97
C PHE A 34 -8.22 -3.88 2.88
N GLU A 35 -7.78 -3.92 1.64
CA GLU A 35 -8.59 -4.07 0.42
C GLU A 35 -8.00 -5.17 -0.45
N GLY A 36 -8.54 -5.39 -1.66
CA GLY A 36 -8.11 -6.49 -2.53
C GLY A 36 -6.60 -6.73 -2.63
N PRO A 37 -5.76 -5.71 -2.88
CA PRO A 37 -4.31 -5.89 -2.96
C PRO A 37 -3.64 -6.43 -1.69
N ALA A 38 -4.21 -6.17 -0.52
CA ALA A 38 -3.69 -6.69 0.75
C ALA A 38 -3.78 -8.21 0.84
N ALA A 39 -4.65 -8.85 0.05
CA ALA A 39 -4.80 -10.29 0.02
C ALA A 39 -3.51 -11.04 -0.31
N LEU A 40 -2.58 -10.44 -1.07
CA LEU A 40 -1.26 -11.01 -1.35
C LEU A 40 -0.48 -11.33 -0.07
N PHE A 41 -0.60 -10.47 0.93
CA PHE A 41 0.12 -10.59 2.21
C PHE A 41 -0.72 -11.33 3.25
N LEU A 42 -2.01 -11.01 3.36
CA LEU A 42 -2.92 -11.61 4.34
C LEU A 42 -3.21 -13.08 4.06
N ALA A 43 -3.26 -13.50 2.79
CA ALA A 43 -3.46 -14.90 2.43
C ALA A 43 -2.28 -15.78 2.88
N SER A 44 -1.06 -15.24 2.87
CA SER A 44 0.13 -15.97 3.35
C SER A 44 0.06 -16.22 4.86
N ASP A 45 -0.45 -15.25 5.62
CA ASP A 45 -0.71 -15.41 7.05
C ASP A 45 -1.83 -16.41 7.32
N ALA A 46 -2.98 -16.24 6.69
CA ALA A 46 -4.15 -17.11 6.85
C ALA A 46 -3.86 -18.58 6.48
N LYS A 47 -2.94 -18.81 5.53
CA LYS A 47 -2.50 -20.17 5.12
C LYS A 47 -1.34 -20.70 5.96
N GLY A 48 -0.85 -19.93 6.93
CA GLY A 48 0.25 -20.31 7.81
C GLY A 48 1.63 -20.36 7.15
N TYR A 49 1.80 -19.75 5.97
CA TYR A 49 3.07 -19.77 5.24
C TYR A 49 4.18 -19.03 5.99
N TYR A 50 3.86 -17.90 6.62
CA TYR A 50 4.84 -17.18 7.47
C TYR A 50 5.29 -18.03 8.64
N LYS A 51 4.33 -18.65 9.33
CA LYS A 51 4.63 -19.54 10.45
C LYS A 51 5.49 -20.73 10.03
N ALA A 52 5.19 -21.35 8.89
CA ALA A 52 5.99 -22.45 8.33
C ALA A 52 7.41 -22.02 7.97
N ALA A 53 7.61 -20.74 7.60
CA ALA A 53 8.91 -20.14 7.35
C ALA A 53 9.63 -19.64 8.62
N GLY A 54 9.10 -19.90 9.82
CA GLY A 54 9.68 -19.44 11.08
C GLY A 54 9.49 -17.94 11.35
N LEU A 55 8.49 -17.31 10.71
CA LEU A 55 8.21 -15.88 10.83
C LEU A 55 6.91 -15.64 11.62
N ASN A 56 6.93 -14.59 12.44
CA ASN A 56 5.74 -14.01 13.07
C ASN A 56 5.51 -12.63 12.48
N VAL A 57 4.67 -12.54 11.43
CA VAL A 57 4.44 -11.31 10.67
C VAL A 57 3.20 -10.59 11.20
N THR A 58 3.37 -9.35 11.63
CA THR A 58 2.26 -8.43 11.94
C THR A 58 2.08 -7.49 10.76
N ILE A 59 0.88 -7.41 10.20
CA ILE A 59 0.57 -6.60 9.02
C ILE A 59 -0.38 -5.48 9.42
N ASP A 60 0.03 -4.24 9.20
CA ASP A 60 -0.76 -3.05 9.49
C ASP A 60 -1.15 -2.30 8.22
N ALA A 61 -2.36 -1.72 8.25
CA ALA A 61 -2.84 -0.86 7.17
C ALA A 61 -2.05 0.45 7.10
N GLY A 62 -1.92 1.01 5.90
CA GLY A 62 -1.31 2.30 5.63
C GLY A 62 -2.30 3.36 5.15
N ASN A 63 -1.77 4.56 4.92
CA ASN A 63 -2.51 5.70 4.40
C ASN A 63 -1.82 6.38 3.21
N GLY A 64 -0.94 5.65 2.54
CA GLY A 64 -0.22 6.07 1.35
C GLY A 64 1.25 5.64 1.37
N SER A 65 1.80 5.34 0.20
CA SER A 65 3.16 4.80 0.02
C SER A 65 4.25 5.70 0.62
N GLY A 66 4.10 7.02 0.55
CA GLY A 66 5.05 7.95 1.17
C GLY A 66 5.15 7.78 2.68
N GLY A 67 4.02 7.53 3.36
CA GLY A 67 3.99 7.26 4.80
C GLY A 67 4.65 5.92 5.15
N THR A 68 4.42 4.89 4.33
CA THR A 68 5.03 3.57 4.52
C THR A 68 6.56 3.64 4.42
N VAL A 69 7.09 4.30 3.37
CA VAL A 69 8.54 4.48 3.19
C VAL A 69 9.15 5.18 4.40
N GLN A 70 8.53 6.24 4.90
CA GLN A 70 9.01 6.97 6.08
C GLN A 70 9.05 6.10 7.35
N ARG A 71 8.03 5.25 7.56
CA ARG A 71 7.96 4.36 8.73
C ARG A 71 8.96 3.23 8.68
N VAL A 72 9.25 2.70 7.48
CA VAL A 72 10.34 1.73 7.31
C VAL A 72 11.69 2.41 7.51
N ALA A 73 11.91 3.59 6.96
CA ALA A 73 13.14 4.36 7.15
C ALA A 73 13.41 4.72 8.61
N SER A 74 12.37 5.00 9.40
CA SER A 74 12.48 5.28 10.83
C SER A 74 12.68 4.03 11.72
N GLY A 75 12.58 2.82 11.14
CA GLY A 75 12.64 1.56 11.89
C GLY A 75 11.37 1.24 12.69
N THR A 76 10.28 1.96 12.48
CA THR A 76 8.98 1.63 13.09
C THR A 76 8.43 0.31 12.53
N TYR A 77 8.72 0.03 11.27
CA TYR A 77 8.42 -1.22 10.56
C TYR A 77 9.69 -1.78 9.93
N ASP A 78 9.78 -3.10 9.88
CA ASP A 78 10.93 -3.81 9.30
C ASP A 78 10.83 -3.85 7.77
N MET A 79 9.62 -3.97 7.26
CA MET A 79 9.31 -4.06 5.83
C MET A 79 8.01 -3.31 5.50
N GLY A 80 7.80 -3.04 4.21
CA GLY A 80 6.56 -2.45 3.76
C GLY A 80 6.29 -2.68 2.27
N PHE A 81 5.04 -2.51 1.89
CA PHE A 81 4.60 -2.44 0.51
C PHE A 81 4.38 -0.97 0.16
N ALA A 82 5.07 -0.47 -0.86
CA ALA A 82 4.98 0.93 -1.28
C ALA A 82 5.25 1.08 -2.78
N ASP A 83 4.78 2.18 -3.35
CA ASP A 83 5.11 2.57 -4.72
C ASP A 83 6.60 2.94 -4.85
N LEU A 84 7.24 2.48 -5.92
CA LEU A 84 8.67 2.71 -6.14
C LEU A 84 9.01 4.20 -6.31
N ALA A 85 8.12 5.00 -6.88
CA ALA A 85 8.33 6.43 -7.02
C ALA A 85 8.40 7.12 -5.65
N ALA A 86 7.60 6.68 -4.66
CA ALA A 86 7.68 7.18 -3.28
C ALA A 86 9.02 6.84 -2.62
N LEU A 87 9.58 5.66 -2.91
CA LEU A 87 10.92 5.28 -2.44
C LEU A 87 12.00 6.16 -3.08
N MET A 88 11.94 6.37 -4.40
CA MET A 88 12.87 7.23 -5.13
C MET A 88 12.82 8.67 -4.63
N GLU A 89 11.61 9.20 -4.40
CA GLU A 89 11.42 10.54 -3.83
C GLU A 89 12.03 10.64 -2.43
N PHE A 90 11.83 9.63 -1.58
CA PHE A 90 12.43 9.60 -0.24
C PHE A 90 13.96 9.67 -0.33
N HIS A 91 14.58 8.87 -1.21
CA HIS A 91 16.04 8.88 -1.39
C HIS A 91 16.56 10.23 -1.89
N ALA A 92 15.85 10.85 -2.84
CA ALA A 92 16.23 12.16 -3.39
C ALA A 92 16.16 13.27 -2.34
N ASN A 93 15.12 13.25 -1.50
CA ASN A 93 14.90 14.28 -0.48
C ASN A 93 15.67 14.04 0.83
N ASN A 94 16.24 12.84 1.03
CA ASN A 94 16.95 12.46 2.24
C ASN A 94 18.29 11.78 1.89
N PRO A 95 19.23 12.50 1.24
CA PRO A 95 20.49 11.90 0.78
C PRO A 95 21.35 11.37 1.92
N ASP A 96 21.26 11.97 3.10
CA ASP A 96 22.06 11.62 4.27
C ASP A 96 21.31 10.78 5.31
N ALA A 97 20.13 10.26 4.98
CA ALA A 97 19.38 9.40 5.92
C ALA A 97 20.19 8.16 6.28
N PRO A 98 20.35 7.83 7.58
CA PRO A 98 21.18 6.71 8.04
C PRO A 98 20.57 5.35 7.62
N ASN A 99 19.26 5.26 7.55
CA ASN A 99 18.53 4.05 7.19
C ASN A 99 17.69 4.32 5.94
N LYS A 100 18.21 3.96 4.78
CA LYS A 100 17.47 4.07 3.51
C LYS A 100 16.82 2.74 3.17
N PRO A 101 15.49 2.66 3.10
CA PRO A 101 14.83 1.45 2.63
C PRO A 101 15.27 1.11 1.21
N VAL A 102 15.33 -0.18 0.90
CA VAL A 102 15.65 -0.69 -0.44
C VAL A 102 14.52 -1.54 -0.97
N ALA A 103 14.27 -1.48 -2.27
CA ALA A 103 13.31 -2.36 -2.92
C ALA A 103 13.92 -3.77 -3.09
N VAL A 104 13.24 -4.79 -2.58
CA VAL A 104 13.69 -6.19 -2.64
C VAL A 104 12.84 -7.04 -3.59
N MET A 105 11.63 -6.59 -3.92
CA MET A 105 10.73 -7.29 -4.82
C MET A 105 9.75 -6.33 -5.48
N MET A 106 9.41 -6.57 -6.75
CA MET A 106 8.33 -5.88 -7.46
C MET A 106 7.08 -6.76 -7.47
N VAL A 107 5.94 -6.17 -7.06
CA VAL A 107 4.63 -6.84 -7.08
C VAL A 107 3.88 -6.54 -8.38
N TYR A 108 3.94 -5.30 -8.85
CA TYR A 108 3.33 -4.87 -10.11
C TYR A 108 4.41 -4.46 -11.10
N ASN A 109 4.39 -5.03 -12.31
CA ASN A 109 5.33 -4.64 -13.37
C ASN A 109 5.01 -3.26 -13.97
N ASN A 110 3.73 -2.87 -13.96
CA ASN A 110 3.27 -1.55 -14.37
C ASN A 110 2.51 -0.91 -13.21
N THR A 111 2.61 0.42 -13.08
CA THR A 111 1.86 1.11 -12.04
C THR A 111 0.35 1.02 -12.29
N PRO A 112 -0.45 0.62 -11.30
CA PRO A 112 -1.90 0.70 -11.38
C PRO A 112 -2.44 2.10 -11.09
N ALA A 113 -1.57 3.07 -10.82
CA ALA A 113 -1.97 4.44 -10.51
C ALA A 113 -2.69 5.10 -11.69
N ALA A 114 -3.76 5.80 -11.39
CA ALA A 114 -4.58 6.51 -12.36
C ALA A 114 -5.24 7.72 -11.73
N VAL A 115 -5.71 8.63 -12.57
CA VAL A 115 -6.74 9.60 -12.20
C VAL A 115 -8.10 9.00 -12.56
N LEU A 116 -9.05 9.06 -11.63
CA LEU A 116 -10.43 8.63 -11.86
C LEU A 116 -11.35 9.84 -11.74
N ALA A 117 -12.27 9.97 -12.71
CA ALA A 117 -13.29 11.02 -12.73
C ALA A 117 -14.63 10.42 -13.10
N LEU A 118 -15.72 11.13 -12.81
CA LEU A 118 -17.03 10.73 -13.31
C LEU A 118 -17.28 11.37 -14.68
N LYS A 119 -17.89 10.66 -15.63
CA LYS A 119 -18.22 11.18 -16.96
C LYS A 119 -18.98 12.50 -16.90
N LYS A 120 -19.85 12.66 -15.90
CA LYS A 120 -20.62 13.90 -15.68
C LYS A 120 -19.76 15.13 -15.37
N SER A 121 -18.47 14.97 -14.98
CA SER A 121 -17.54 16.08 -14.73
C SER A 121 -17.01 16.72 -16.01
N GLY A 122 -17.27 16.12 -17.19
CA GLY A 122 -16.73 16.55 -18.47
C GLY A 122 -15.24 16.23 -18.69
N ILE A 123 -14.62 15.46 -17.78
CA ILE A 123 -13.24 15.01 -17.92
C ILE A 123 -13.25 13.74 -18.75
N ALA A 124 -12.61 13.75 -19.93
CA ALA A 124 -12.49 12.61 -20.83
C ALA A 124 -11.02 12.25 -21.17
N LYS A 125 -10.12 13.20 -21.06
CA LYS A 125 -8.68 13.08 -21.36
C LYS A 125 -7.86 13.85 -20.33
N PRO A 126 -6.54 13.56 -20.22
CA PRO A 126 -5.70 14.23 -19.22
C PRO A 126 -5.74 15.75 -19.25
N ALA A 127 -5.76 16.38 -20.45
CA ALA A 127 -5.79 17.83 -20.57
C ALA A 127 -7.00 18.50 -19.90
N ASP A 128 -8.12 17.76 -19.79
CA ASP A 128 -9.37 18.27 -19.18
C ASP A 128 -9.25 18.42 -17.65
N LEU A 129 -8.18 17.91 -17.04
CA LEU A 129 -7.87 18.09 -15.63
C LEU A 129 -7.36 19.49 -15.28
N SER A 130 -6.98 20.29 -16.28
CA SER A 130 -6.49 21.65 -16.04
C SER A 130 -7.55 22.50 -15.35
N GLY A 131 -7.17 23.17 -14.25
CA GLY A 131 -8.06 23.97 -13.42
C GLY A 131 -9.02 23.18 -12.52
N LYS A 132 -8.95 21.84 -12.52
CA LYS A 132 -9.85 20.98 -11.74
C LYS A 132 -9.39 20.79 -10.30
N LYS A 133 -10.36 20.44 -9.44
CA LYS A 133 -10.12 20.09 -8.03
C LYS A 133 -9.98 18.59 -7.89
N LEU A 134 -8.77 18.13 -7.54
CA LEU A 134 -8.45 16.73 -7.32
C LEU A 134 -8.44 16.40 -5.83
N GLY A 135 -8.85 15.18 -5.50
CA GLY A 135 -8.88 14.66 -4.15
C GLY A 135 -7.96 13.47 -3.94
N ALA A 136 -7.12 13.51 -2.91
CA ALA A 136 -6.35 12.37 -2.46
C ALA A 136 -5.73 12.61 -1.06
N PRO A 137 -5.39 11.55 -0.30
CA PRO A 137 -4.54 11.67 0.87
C PRO A 137 -3.17 12.28 0.52
N VAL A 138 -2.54 12.95 1.50
CA VAL A 138 -1.26 13.64 1.28
C VAL A 138 -0.14 12.67 0.88
N PHE A 139 -0.16 11.44 1.42
CA PHE A 139 0.85 10.41 1.16
C PHE A 139 0.46 9.42 0.07
N ASP A 140 -0.64 9.67 -0.66
CA ASP A 140 -1.12 8.84 -1.77
C ASP A 140 -0.08 8.79 -2.90
N ALA A 141 0.22 7.58 -3.39
CA ALA A 141 1.22 7.36 -4.44
C ALA A 141 0.85 8.09 -5.74
N GLY A 142 -0.43 8.05 -6.13
CA GLY A 142 -0.92 8.73 -7.32
C GLY A 142 -0.80 10.24 -7.23
N ARG A 143 -1.13 10.83 -6.05
CA ARG A 143 -0.94 12.27 -5.80
C ARG A 143 0.53 12.68 -5.90
N ARG A 144 1.43 11.87 -5.34
CA ARG A 144 2.88 12.18 -5.36
C ARG A 144 3.48 11.99 -6.77
N GLY A 145 2.99 11.03 -7.55
CA GLY A 145 3.38 10.85 -8.94
C GLY A 145 2.70 11.82 -9.93
N PHE A 146 1.63 12.50 -9.50
CA PHE A 146 0.85 13.39 -10.36
C PHE A 146 1.65 14.49 -11.07
N PRO A 147 2.65 15.14 -10.48
CA PRO A 147 3.46 16.15 -11.18
C PRO A 147 4.12 15.63 -12.46
N ILE A 148 4.54 14.36 -12.48
CA ILE A 148 5.13 13.73 -13.68
C ILE A 148 4.04 13.52 -14.75
N PHE A 149 2.90 12.96 -14.35
CA PHE A 149 1.74 12.80 -15.22
C PHE A 149 1.24 14.14 -15.78
N ALA A 150 1.12 15.16 -14.93
CA ALA A 150 0.68 16.49 -15.31
C ALA A 150 1.63 17.13 -16.34
N LYS A 151 2.94 17.03 -16.12
CA LYS A 151 3.95 17.54 -17.05
C LYS A 151 3.88 16.83 -18.42
N ALA A 152 3.76 15.52 -18.43
CA ALA A 152 3.67 14.72 -19.66
C ALA A 152 2.41 15.03 -20.49
N ASN A 153 1.33 15.45 -19.83
CA ASN A 153 0.03 15.70 -20.45
C ASN A 153 -0.37 17.19 -20.50
N ASN A 154 0.56 18.11 -20.22
CA ASN A 154 0.32 19.57 -20.19
C ASN A 154 -0.84 19.99 -19.28
N VAL A 155 -1.06 19.29 -18.15
CA VAL A 155 -2.08 19.63 -17.16
C VAL A 155 -1.57 20.74 -16.25
N GLN A 156 -2.36 21.79 -16.05
CA GLN A 156 -1.97 22.98 -15.28
C GLN A 156 -3.05 23.39 -14.28
N ASN A 157 -2.64 24.15 -13.27
CA ASN A 157 -3.54 24.83 -12.33
C ASN A 157 -4.52 23.88 -11.59
N VAL A 158 -4.07 22.66 -11.27
CA VAL A 158 -4.84 21.72 -10.45
C VAL A 158 -4.82 22.16 -8.99
N THR A 159 -5.96 22.10 -8.33
CA THR A 159 -6.06 22.28 -6.88
C THR A 159 -6.26 20.95 -6.18
N TRP A 160 -5.77 20.84 -4.94
CA TRP A 160 -5.84 19.60 -4.18
C TRP A 160 -6.71 19.74 -2.92
N THR A 161 -7.62 18.80 -2.74
CA THR A 161 -8.32 18.56 -1.48
C THR A 161 -7.69 17.35 -0.80
N SER A 162 -7.13 17.55 0.39
CA SER A 162 -6.61 16.46 1.21
C SER A 162 -7.74 15.81 2.00
N MET A 163 -7.70 14.50 2.10
CA MET A 163 -8.71 13.71 2.82
C MET A 163 -8.12 12.41 3.32
N ASP A 164 -8.82 11.77 4.24
CA ASP A 164 -8.48 10.42 4.67
C ASP A 164 -8.87 9.38 3.61
N PRO A 165 -8.13 8.24 3.53
CA PRO A 165 -8.38 7.20 2.53
C PRO A 165 -9.84 6.74 2.41
N PRO A 166 -10.63 6.55 3.50
CA PRO A 166 -12.02 6.13 3.39
C PRO A 166 -12.95 7.11 2.68
N LEU A 167 -12.58 8.39 2.61
CA LEU A 167 -13.42 9.47 2.06
C LEU A 167 -13.21 9.69 0.57
N ARG A 168 -12.11 9.21 0.00
CA ARG A 168 -11.68 9.53 -1.36
C ARG A 168 -12.76 9.26 -2.42
N GLU A 169 -13.23 8.04 -2.53
CA GLU A 169 -14.27 7.67 -3.50
C GLU A 169 -15.63 8.26 -3.16
N THR A 170 -15.91 8.46 -1.87
CA THR A 170 -17.16 9.09 -1.42
C THR A 170 -17.23 10.55 -1.89
N MET A 171 -16.16 11.31 -1.76
CA MET A 171 -16.10 12.70 -2.19
C MET A 171 -16.22 12.82 -3.71
N LEU A 172 -15.61 11.91 -4.48
CA LEU A 172 -15.81 11.87 -5.93
C LEU A 172 -17.26 11.54 -6.28
N ALA A 173 -17.87 10.53 -5.69
CA ALA A 173 -19.25 10.13 -5.96
C ALA A 173 -20.24 11.27 -5.68
N ARG A 174 -19.99 12.07 -4.64
CA ARG A 174 -20.79 13.25 -4.26
C ARG A 174 -20.50 14.49 -5.12
N GLY A 175 -19.42 14.50 -5.91
CA GLY A 175 -18.99 15.66 -6.69
C GLY A 175 -18.33 16.77 -5.85
N GLU A 176 -17.82 16.43 -4.67
CA GLU A 176 -17.07 17.35 -3.80
C GLU A 176 -15.65 17.62 -4.35
N VAL A 177 -15.16 16.71 -5.20
CA VAL A 177 -13.97 16.85 -6.04
C VAL A 177 -14.29 16.41 -7.47
N ASP A 178 -13.57 16.95 -8.46
CA ASP A 178 -13.78 16.65 -9.88
C ASP A 178 -13.17 15.31 -10.28
N ALA A 179 -12.03 14.96 -9.65
CA ALA A 179 -11.31 13.72 -9.86
C ALA A 179 -10.56 13.29 -8.61
N ILE A 180 -10.11 12.04 -8.58
CA ILE A 180 -9.26 11.48 -7.51
C ILE A 180 -8.06 10.77 -8.12
N THR A 181 -6.98 10.61 -7.37
CA THR A 181 -5.92 9.65 -7.71
C THR A 181 -6.11 8.37 -6.93
N GLY A 182 -5.67 7.24 -7.50
CA GLY A 182 -5.72 5.94 -6.84
C GLY A 182 -5.32 4.81 -7.77
N PHE A 183 -5.39 3.58 -7.29
CA PHE A 183 -5.25 2.41 -8.14
C PHE A 183 -6.56 2.16 -8.87
N SER A 184 -6.49 2.05 -10.21
CA SER A 184 -7.66 1.99 -11.08
C SER A 184 -8.69 0.94 -10.64
N PHE A 185 -8.25 -0.29 -10.39
CA PHE A 185 -9.13 -1.39 -10.02
C PHE A 185 -9.72 -1.24 -8.60
N THR A 186 -8.93 -0.79 -7.63
CA THR A 186 -9.40 -0.61 -6.24
C THR A 186 -10.42 0.52 -6.17
N SER A 187 -10.11 1.68 -6.77
CA SER A 187 -11.01 2.83 -6.77
C SER A 187 -12.28 2.54 -7.54
N LEU A 188 -12.22 1.79 -8.66
CA LEU A 188 -13.41 1.40 -9.42
C LEU A 188 -14.36 0.55 -8.56
N LEU A 189 -13.86 -0.51 -7.92
CA LEU A 189 -14.65 -1.36 -7.03
C LEU A 189 -15.25 -0.56 -5.86
N ASN A 190 -14.49 0.35 -5.29
CA ASN A 190 -14.97 1.21 -4.21
C ASN A 190 -16.05 2.21 -4.68
N LEU A 191 -15.99 2.68 -5.92
CA LEU A 191 -17.04 3.51 -6.52
C LEU A 191 -18.30 2.69 -6.80
N GLU A 192 -18.16 1.46 -7.31
CA GLU A 192 -19.29 0.55 -7.52
C GLU A 192 -20.00 0.23 -6.21
N ALA A 193 -19.27 0.01 -5.12
CA ALA A 193 -19.85 -0.16 -3.78
C ALA A 193 -20.61 1.10 -3.28
N ARG A 194 -20.45 2.24 -3.93
CA ARG A 194 -21.17 3.49 -3.70
C ARG A 194 -22.23 3.79 -4.75
N ASN A 195 -22.67 2.76 -5.48
CA ASN A 195 -23.65 2.82 -6.55
C ASN A 195 -23.22 3.69 -7.76
N VAL A 196 -21.93 3.89 -7.97
CA VAL A 196 -21.40 4.48 -9.20
C VAL A 196 -21.12 3.34 -10.18
N LYS A 197 -21.77 3.34 -11.34
CA LYS A 197 -21.58 2.29 -12.34
C LYS A 197 -20.19 2.43 -13.00
N ALA A 198 -19.50 1.33 -13.25
CA ALA A 198 -18.19 1.34 -13.91
C ALA A 198 -18.19 2.12 -15.23
N GLN A 199 -19.25 2.00 -16.00
CA GLN A 199 -19.42 2.72 -17.26
C GLN A 199 -19.51 4.26 -17.13
N ASP A 200 -19.76 4.78 -15.93
CA ASP A 200 -19.84 6.21 -15.65
C ASP A 200 -18.50 6.78 -15.14
N VAL A 201 -17.49 5.93 -15.00
CA VAL A 201 -16.15 6.31 -14.57
C VAL A 201 -15.21 6.45 -15.75
N VAL A 202 -14.43 7.52 -15.76
CA VAL A 202 -13.30 7.74 -16.66
C VAL A 202 -12.04 7.39 -15.87
N ILE A 203 -11.18 6.59 -16.48
CA ILE A 203 -9.88 6.18 -15.90
C ILE A 203 -8.78 6.71 -16.82
N LEU A 204 -7.89 7.52 -16.28
CA LEU A 204 -6.73 8.09 -16.96
C LEU A 204 -5.47 7.48 -16.33
N PRO A 205 -4.90 6.40 -16.90
CA PRO A 205 -3.75 5.72 -16.32
C PRO A 205 -2.48 6.58 -16.38
N TYR A 206 -1.54 6.33 -15.47
CA TYR A 206 -0.23 6.98 -15.45
C TYR A 206 0.78 6.33 -16.40
N SER A 207 0.51 5.10 -16.84
CA SER A 207 1.31 4.33 -17.82
C SER A 207 0.65 4.30 -19.18
#